data_081aede20dc93d7275851afb110e4441
#
_entry.id   081aede20dc93d7275851afb110e4441
#
_cell.length_a   1.000
_cell.length_b   1.000
_cell.length_c   1.000
_cell.angle_alpha   90.00
_cell.angle_beta   90.00
_cell.angle_gamma   90.00
#
_symmetry.space_group_name_H-M   'P 1'
#
loop_
_entity.id
_entity.type
_entity.pdbx_description
1 polymer ?
#
loop_
_entity_poly.entity_id
_entity_poly.type
_entity_poly.pdbx_seq_one_letter_code
_entity_poly.pdbx_strand_id
1 'polypeptide(L)'
;MKGRDGCVQLGVDVYGGALLNPWFDRDLAIAGRVTLLSASGELCSTLFDSTRPVAVVPSLAIHLDRDANKQRSINPQKDVVPLVMLGDPQQFDFKEWLAETLTFQDAQWQDARVMDYELSLYDVQAPAVAGMDESWITSARLDNLLSCFAGLSALIDADDAEWSMLVAVSYT
;
A
#
# COMPACT_ATOMS: atom_id res chain seq x y z
N MET A 1 -1.90 9.63 14.09
CA MET A 1 -3.27 9.59 13.56
C MET A 1 -3.92 10.95 13.77
N LYS A 2 -4.71 11.41 12.82
CA LYS A 2 -5.53 12.62 12.97
C LYS A 2 -6.98 12.19 12.78
N GLY A 3 -7.87 12.63 13.67
CA GLY A 3 -9.29 12.41 13.49
C GLY A 3 -9.99 13.75 13.28
N ARG A 4 -10.93 13.76 12.37
CA ARG A 4 -11.89 14.86 12.18
C ARG A 4 -13.28 14.28 12.18
N ASP A 5 -14.15 14.83 13.02
CA ASP A 5 -15.60 14.66 12.94
C ASP A 5 -16.11 13.20 12.76
N GLY A 6 -15.63 12.29 13.62
CA GLY A 6 -16.12 10.92 13.62
C GLY A 6 -15.49 9.99 12.57
N CYS A 7 -14.31 10.34 12.04
CA CYS A 7 -13.54 9.49 11.13
C CYS A 7 -12.11 9.31 11.62
N VAL A 8 -11.57 8.12 11.44
CA VAL A 8 -10.16 7.80 11.68
C VAL A 8 -9.40 7.88 10.36
N GLN A 9 -8.30 8.63 10.36
CA GLN A 9 -7.43 8.84 9.23
C GLN A 9 -6.00 8.39 9.55
N LEU A 10 -5.31 7.83 8.56
CA LEU A 10 -3.87 7.55 8.67
C LEU A 10 -3.05 8.75 8.20
N GLY A 11 -2.00 9.08 8.97
CA GLY A 11 -0.93 9.94 8.46
C GLY A 11 -0.06 9.11 7.53
N VAL A 12 0.10 9.56 6.30
CA VAL A 12 0.91 8.89 5.28
C VAL A 12 1.87 9.87 4.63
N ASP A 13 2.98 9.34 4.13
CA ASP A 13 3.89 10.06 3.24
C ASP A 13 3.79 9.45 1.83
N VAL A 14 3.86 10.32 0.82
CA VAL A 14 3.96 9.87 -0.56
C VAL A 14 5.41 9.46 -0.83
N TYR A 15 5.60 8.24 -1.29
CA TYR A 15 6.90 7.70 -1.63
C TYR A 15 7.18 7.90 -3.13
N GLY A 16 8.30 8.57 -3.44
CA GLY A 16 8.77 8.79 -4.81
C GLY A 16 7.90 9.74 -5.65
N GLY A 17 8.10 9.70 -6.96
CA GLY A 17 7.41 10.53 -7.95
C GLY A 17 6.07 9.96 -8.41
N ALA A 18 5.17 9.60 -7.49
CA ALA A 18 3.90 8.99 -7.81
C ALA A 18 2.90 9.97 -8.44
N LEU A 19 2.09 9.49 -9.39
CA LEU A 19 0.88 10.18 -9.83
C LEU A 19 -0.17 10.09 -8.73
N LEU A 20 -0.59 11.22 -8.17
CA LEU A 20 -1.50 11.24 -7.02
C LEU A 20 -2.96 11.04 -7.40
N ASN A 21 -3.38 11.51 -8.58
CA ASN A 21 -4.77 11.43 -9.00
C ASN A 21 -5.33 10.00 -9.06
N PRO A 22 -4.59 8.96 -9.51
CA PRO A 22 -5.08 7.59 -9.54
C PRO A 22 -5.34 6.96 -8.16
N TRP A 23 -4.92 7.58 -7.07
CA TRP A 23 -5.12 7.07 -5.71
C TRP A 23 -6.50 7.41 -5.13
N PHE A 24 -7.21 8.39 -5.73
CA PHE A 24 -8.54 8.75 -5.28
C PHE A 24 -9.58 7.71 -5.66
N ASP A 25 -10.51 7.48 -4.74
CA ASP A 25 -11.68 6.59 -4.90
C ASP A 25 -11.30 5.13 -5.21
N ARG A 26 -10.10 4.71 -4.78
CA ARG A 26 -9.62 3.35 -4.89
C ARG A 26 -9.80 2.59 -3.59
N ASP A 27 -10.07 1.31 -3.72
CA ASP A 27 -10.04 0.36 -2.62
C ASP A 27 -8.60 0.03 -2.27
N LEU A 28 -8.14 0.50 -1.11
CA LEU A 28 -6.75 0.38 -0.69
C LEU A 28 -6.59 -0.65 0.42
N ALA A 29 -5.63 -1.56 0.25
CA ALA A 29 -5.13 -2.46 1.28
C ALA A 29 -3.81 -1.95 1.84
N ILE A 30 -3.36 -2.55 2.94
CA ILE A 30 -2.11 -2.22 3.63
C ILE A 30 -1.24 -3.47 3.66
N ALA A 31 0.01 -3.35 3.23
CA ALA A 31 1.00 -4.42 3.33
C ALA A 31 2.38 -3.88 3.68
N GLY A 32 3.22 -4.76 4.21
CA GLY A 32 4.62 -4.44 4.52
C GLY A 32 5.21 -5.33 5.58
N ARG A 33 6.14 -4.78 6.37
CA ARG A 33 6.84 -5.48 7.43
C ARG A 33 6.40 -4.96 8.80
N VAL A 34 6.20 -5.88 9.74
CA VAL A 34 5.90 -5.57 11.14
C VAL A 34 6.96 -6.22 12.03
N THR A 35 7.49 -5.44 12.97
CA THR A 35 8.40 -5.91 14.00
C THR A 35 7.62 -6.14 15.28
N LEU A 36 7.72 -7.34 15.82
CA LEU A 36 6.98 -7.83 16.97
C LEU A 36 7.91 -8.19 18.12
N LEU A 37 7.40 -8.03 19.33
CA LEU A 37 7.93 -8.69 20.52
C LEU A 37 7.04 -9.87 20.83
N SER A 38 7.57 -11.09 20.70
CA SER A 38 6.84 -12.32 20.96
C SER A 38 6.48 -12.48 22.44
N ALA A 39 5.59 -13.39 22.77
CA ALA A 39 5.26 -13.73 24.16
C ALA A 39 6.47 -14.22 24.97
N SER A 40 7.50 -14.80 24.30
CA SER A 40 8.77 -15.18 24.92
C SER A 40 9.75 -14.04 25.16
N GLY A 41 9.43 -12.83 24.70
CA GLY A 41 10.30 -11.64 24.82
C GLY A 41 11.35 -11.53 23.71
N GLU A 42 11.23 -12.29 22.62
CA GLU A 42 12.12 -12.23 21.47
C GLU A 42 11.59 -11.24 20.42
N LEU A 43 12.49 -10.43 19.86
CA LEU A 43 12.19 -9.56 18.73
C LEU A 43 12.20 -10.38 17.44
N CYS A 44 11.11 -10.32 16.70
CA CYS A 44 10.95 -10.97 15.42
C CYS A 44 10.31 -10.04 14.42
N SER A 45 10.34 -10.41 13.14
CA SER A 45 9.78 -9.63 12.04
C SER A 45 8.95 -10.55 11.15
N THR A 46 7.79 -10.06 10.73
CA THR A 46 6.92 -10.78 9.80
C THR A 46 6.39 -9.87 8.70
N LEU A 47 5.91 -10.46 7.61
CA LEU A 47 5.16 -9.74 6.61
C LEU A 47 3.70 -9.64 7.03
N PHE A 48 3.11 -8.51 6.73
CA PHE A 48 1.70 -8.20 6.96
C PHE A 48 1.05 -7.86 5.63
N ASP A 49 -0.15 -8.33 5.41
CA ASP A 49 -1.04 -7.90 4.34
C ASP A 49 -2.47 -7.95 4.86
N SER A 50 -3.20 -6.84 4.76
CA SER A 50 -4.61 -6.81 5.15
C SER A 50 -5.50 -7.66 4.24
N THR A 51 -5.01 -8.06 3.05
CA THR A 51 -5.66 -8.93 2.04
C THR A 51 -7.03 -8.46 1.57
N ARG A 52 -7.57 -7.43 2.16
CA ARG A 52 -8.84 -6.79 1.84
C ARG A 52 -8.70 -5.27 1.88
N PRO A 53 -9.60 -4.52 1.21
CA PRO A 53 -9.64 -3.08 1.36
C PRO A 53 -9.88 -2.67 2.81
N VAL A 54 -9.06 -1.75 3.31
CA VAL A 54 -9.15 -1.19 4.66
C VAL A 54 -9.07 0.33 4.66
N ALA A 55 -8.81 0.94 3.51
CA ALA A 55 -8.65 2.38 3.39
C ALA A 55 -9.18 2.90 2.05
N VAL A 56 -9.51 4.19 2.03
CA VAL A 56 -9.87 4.93 0.81
C VAL A 56 -9.41 6.37 0.94
N VAL A 57 -8.93 6.96 -0.16
CA VAL A 57 -8.73 8.41 -0.29
C VAL A 57 -9.91 8.96 -1.06
N PRO A 58 -10.93 9.55 -0.41
CA PRO A 58 -12.15 9.95 -1.09
C PRO A 58 -11.95 11.24 -1.89
N SER A 59 -12.54 11.30 -3.08
CA SER A 59 -12.78 12.56 -3.78
C SER A 59 -13.92 13.33 -3.12
N LEU A 60 -13.85 14.65 -3.20
CA LEU A 60 -14.99 15.48 -2.81
C LEU A 60 -16.06 15.49 -3.91
N ALA A 61 -17.31 15.65 -3.51
CA ALA A 61 -18.39 15.90 -4.45
C ALA A 61 -18.11 17.19 -5.24
N ILE A 62 -18.52 17.23 -6.51
CA ILE A 62 -18.29 18.38 -7.40
C ILE A 62 -18.75 19.73 -6.83
N HIS A 63 -19.75 19.71 -5.94
CA HIS A 63 -20.25 20.89 -5.25
C HIS A 63 -19.24 21.51 -4.27
N LEU A 64 -18.31 20.70 -3.77
CA LEU A 64 -17.27 21.08 -2.82
C LEU A 64 -15.91 21.30 -3.49
N ASP A 65 -15.73 20.75 -4.69
CA ASP A 65 -14.52 20.90 -5.52
C ASP A 65 -14.94 21.19 -6.98
N ARG A 66 -15.35 22.44 -7.25
CA ARG A 66 -15.92 22.83 -8.57
C ARG A 66 -14.90 22.83 -9.71
N ASP A 67 -13.62 22.87 -9.38
CA ASP A 67 -12.54 22.87 -10.35
C ASP A 67 -11.93 21.49 -10.59
N ALA A 68 -12.43 20.45 -9.92
CA ALA A 68 -11.93 19.08 -10.03
C ALA A 68 -11.80 18.59 -11.49
N ASN A 69 -12.76 18.97 -12.36
CA ASN A 69 -12.78 18.58 -13.76
C ASN A 69 -11.99 19.54 -14.69
N LYS A 70 -11.45 20.64 -14.16
CA LYS A 70 -10.75 21.64 -14.97
C LYS A 70 -9.26 21.71 -14.65
N GLN A 71 -8.92 21.90 -13.38
CA GLN A 71 -7.54 22.04 -12.92
C GLN A 71 -7.43 21.61 -11.44
N ARG A 72 -7.38 20.31 -11.19
CA ARG A 72 -7.17 19.81 -9.84
C ARG A 72 -5.71 19.93 -9.47
N SER A 73 -5.41 20.66 -8.40
CA SER A 73 -4.12 20.65 -7.74
C SER A 73 -4.20 19.75 -6.50
N ILE A 74 -3.31 18.79 -6.36
CA ILE A 74 -3.32 17.82 -5.25
C ILE A 74 -2.14 18.09 -4.34
N ASN A 75 -2.42 18.40 -3.09
CA ASN A 75 -1.40 18.53 -2.06
C ASN A 75 -1.17 17.14 -1.41
N PRO A 76 0.06 16.55 -1.49
CA PRO A 76 0.33 15.21 -1.00
C PRO A 76 0.14 15.03 0.51
N GLN A 77 0.22 16.11 1.29
CA GLN A 77 0.07 16.03 2.75
C GLN A 77 -1.35 16.27 3.25
N LYS A 78 -2.21 16.91 2.43
CA LYS A 78 -3.55 17.32 2.85
C LYS A 78 -4.66 16.56 2.15
N ASP A 79 -4.44 16.25 0.86
CA ASP A 79 -5.50 15.75 0.00
C ASP A 79 -5.49 14.22 -0.16
N VAL A 80 -4.32 13.56 0.08
CA VAL A 80 -4.18 12.11 -0.04
C VAL A 80 -4.17 11.39 1.32
N VAL A 81 -4.97 11.87 2.24
CA VAL A 81 -5.08 11.29 3.60
C VAL A 81 -6.13 10.18 3.61
N PRO A 82 -5.74 8.90 3.81
CA PRO A 82 -6.69 7.80 3.76
C PRO A 82 -7.64 7.77 4.97
N LEU A 83 -8.91 7.51 4.71
CA LEU A 83 -9.90 7.15 5.70
C LEU A 83 -9.86 5.63 5.92
N VAL A 84 -9.86 5.19 7.18
CA VAL A 84 -9.79 3.76 7.53
C VAL A 84 -10.97 3.27 8.35
N MET A 85 -11.66 4.16 9.06
CA MET A 85 -12.78 3.79 9.92
C MET A 85 -13.67 4.98 10.22
N LEU A 86 -14.95 4.73 10.47
CA LEU A 86 -15.85 5.68 11.13
C LEU A 86 -15.78 5.45 12.65
N GLY A 87 -15.65 6.51 13.41
CA GLY A 87 -15.58 6.43 14.87
C GLY A 87 -14.68 7.49 15.50
N ASP A 88 -14.46 7.34 16.81
CA ASP A 88 -13.58 8.23 17.56
C ASP A 88 -12.11 7.81 17.40
N PRO A 89 -11.25 8.68 16.85
CA PRO A 89 -9.83 8.40 16.71
C PRO A 89 -9.09 8.12 18.03
N GLN A 90 -9.63 8.57 19.15
CA GLN A 90 -9.02 8.34 20.47
C GLN A 90 -9.23 6.90 20.96
N GLN A 91 -10.20 6.20 20.38
CA GLN A 91 -10.54 4.80 20.73
C GLN A 91 -9.90 3.78 19.76
N PHE A 92 -9.14 4.24 18.76
CA PHE A 92 -8.50 3.37 17.77
C PHE A 92 -6.98 3.34 17.96
N ASP A 93 -6.45 2.16 18.27
CA ASP A 93 -5.00 1.90 18.27
C ASP A 93 -4.62 1.08 17.03
N PHE A 94 -3.79 1.70 16.17
CA PHE A 94 -3.36 1.06 14.94
C PHE A 94 -2.43 -0.15 15.20
N LYS A 95 -1.61 -0.10 16.26
CA LYS A 95 -0.74 -1.24 16.62
C LYS A 95 -1.54 -2.40 17.18
N GLU A 96 -2.59 -2.12 17.94
CA GLU A 96 -3.51 -3.13 18.43
C GLU A 96 -4.25 -3.79 17.27
N TRP A 97 -4.80 -3.01 16.33
CA TRP A 97 -5.42 -3.54 15.10
C TRP A 97 -4.47 -4.42 14.28
N LEU A 98 -3.18 -4.04 14.14
CA LEU A 98 -2.17 -4.86 13.47
C LEU A 98 -1.96 -6.18 14.20
N ALA A 99 -1.82 -6.16 15.53
CA ALA A 99 -1.61 -7.35 16.34
C ALA A 99 -2.79 -8.32 16.25
N GLU A 100 -4.02 -7.81 16.36
CA GLU A 100 -5.24 -8.60 16.21
C GLU A 100 -5.36 -9.23 14.82
N THR A 101 -5.06 -8.44 13.76
CA THR A 101 -5.12 -8.93 12.39
C THR A 101 -4.06 -10.02 12.14
N LEU A 102 -2.84 -9.83 12.63
CA LEU A 102 -1.78 -10.84 12.55
C LEU A 102 -2.17 -12.13 13.29
N THR A 103 -2.72 -12.01 14.50
CA THR A 103 -3.20 -13.14 15.29
C THR A 103 -4.33 -13.90 14.58
N PHE A 104 -5.23 -13.18 13.91
CA PHE A 104 -6.30 -13.78 13.12
C PHE A 104 -5.76 -14.54 11.89
N GLN A 105 -4.71 -14.04 11.26
CA GLN A 105 -4.07 -14.67 10.10
C GLN A 105 -3.22 -15.87 10.50
N ASP A 106 -2.53 -15.79 11.65
CA ASP A 106 -1.68 -16.86 12.17
C ASP A 106 -1.62 -16.81 13.70
N ALA A 107 -2.15 -17.83 14.35
CA ALA A 107 -2.23 -17.94 15.80
C ALA A 107 -0.85 -17.95 16.51
N GLN A 108 0.26 -18.16 15.79
CA GLN A 108 1.60 -18.02 16.36
C GLN A 108 1.89 -16.63 16.93
N TRP A 109 1.18 -15.59 16.44
CA TRP A 109 1.32 -14.21 16.87
C TRP A 109 0.43 -13.83 18.06
N GLN A 110 -0.27 -14.81 18.64
CA GLN A 110 -1.05 -14.57 19.85
C GLN A 110 -0.15 -14.02 20.95
N ASP A 111 -0.63 -12.98 21.63
CA ASP A 111 0.08 -12.25 22.71
C ASP A 111 1.37 -11.53 22.26
N ALA A 112 1.66 -11.47 20.97
CA ALA A 112 2.75 -10.67 20.43
C ALA A 112 2.38 -9.20 20.43
N ARG A 113 3.36 -8.33 20.73
CA ARG A 113 3.17 -6.88 20.75
C ARG A 113 3.87 -6.23 19.54
N VAL A 114 3.15 -5.41 18.79
CA VAL A 114 3.72 -4.63 17.68
C VAL A 114 4.65 -3.54 18.24
N MET A 115 5.92 -3.63 17.89
CA MET A 115 6.94 -2.67 18.28
C MET A 115 7.08 -1.57 17.23
N ASP A 116 7.24 -1.96 15.96
CA ASP A 116 7.43 -1.06 14.84
C ASP A 116 6.87 -1.65 13.55
N TYR A 117 6.74 -0.83 12.51
CA TYR A 117 6.25 -1.27 11.21
C TYR A 117 6.72 -0.36 10.06
N GLU A 118 6.92 -0.96 8.91
CA GLU A 118 7.10 -0.32 7.60
C GLU A 118 5.98 -0.80 6.69
N LEU A 119 4.96 0.02 6.50
CA LEU A 119 3.74 -0.36 5.79
C LEU A 119 3.45 0.61 4.66
N SER A 120 2.94 0.07 3.56
CA SER A 120 2.48 0.84 2.40
C SER A 120 1.03 0.50 2.07
N LEU A 121 0.31 1.49 1.57
CA LEU A 121 -0.99 1.29 0.95
C LEU A 121 -0.80 0.83 -0.50
N TYR A 122 -1.67 -0.06 -0.95
CA TYR A 122 -1.72 -0.47 -2.35
C TYR A 122 -3.17 -0.62 -2.84
N ASP A 123 -3.38 -0.37 -4.13
CA ASP A 123 -4.65 -0.60 -4.80
C ASP A 123 -4.90 -2.10 -4.97
N VAL A 124 -6.06 -2.58 -4.53
CA VAL A 124 -6.44 -3.99 -4.62
C VAL A 124 -6.95 -4.40 -6.02
N GLN A 125 -7.03 -3.47 -6.95
CA GLN A 125 -7.44 -3.79 -8.33
C GLN A 125 -6.47 -4.80 -8.94
N ALA A 126 -6.99 -5.96 -9.31
CA ALA A 126 -6.22 -7.02 -9.94
C ALA A 126 -5.75 -6.60 -11.35
N PRO A 127 -4.59 -7.12 -11.81
CA PRO A 127 -4.21 -7.03 -13.20
C PRO A 127 -5.26 -7.69 -14.11
N ALA A 128 -5.41 -7.17 -15.32
CA ALA A 128 -6.34 -7.72 -16.31
C ALA A 128 -5.76 -7.66 -17.72
N VAL A 129 -6.10 -8.65 -18.53
CA VAL A 129 -6.00 -8.54 -19.98
C VAL A 129 -7.23 -7.75 -20.45
N ALA A 130 -7.02 -6.72 -21.23
CA ALA A 130 -8.02 -5.72 -21.57
C ALA A 130 -8.02 -5.38 -23.06
N GLY A 131 -9.06 -4.67 -23.50
CA GLY A 131 -9.35 -4.36 -24.88
C GLY A 131 -10.40 -5.29 -25.47
N MET A 132 -11.07 -4.84 -26.53
CA MET A 132 -12.08 -5.66 -27.23
C MET A 132 -11.46 -6.92 -27.87
N ASP A 133 -10.18 -6.86 -28.16
CA ASP A 133 -9.37 -7.90 -28.79
C ASP A 133 -8.30 -8.48 -27.83
N GLU A 134 -8.42 -8.15 -26.52
CA GLU A 134 -7.48 -8.60 -25.49
C GLU A 134 -6.01 -8.21 -25.78
N SER A 135 -5.79 -7.05 -26.43
CA SER A 135 -4.49 -6.67 -26.96
C SER A 135 -3.56 -5.99 -25.96
N TRP A 136 -4.03 -5.65 -24.75
CA TRP A 136 -3.17 -5.03 -23.73
C TRP A 136 -3.41 -5.57 -22.31
N ILE A 137 -2.43 -5.33 -21.47
CA ILE A 137 -2.49 -5.64 -20.02
C ILE A 137 -2.65 -4.34 -19.25
N THR A 138 -3.61 -4.32 -18.33
CA THR A 138 -3.76 -3.25 -17.34
C THR A 138 -3.32 -3.75 -15.98
N SER A 139 -2.44 -3.00 -15.32
CA SER A 139 -1.97 -3.31 -13.96
C SER A 139 -1.40 -2.06 -13.31
N ALA A 140 -1.46 -2.00 -11.99
CA ALA A 140 -0.63 -1.07 -11.23
C ALA A 140 0.85 -1.50 -11.33
N ARG A 141 1.76 -0.54 -11.18
CA ARG A 141 3.21 -0.79 -11.04
C ARG A 141 3.89 -1.46 -12.26
N LEU A 142 3.34 -1.34 -13.46
CA LEU A 142 4.02 -1.79 -14.68
C LEU A 142 5.36 -1.06 -14.87
N ASP A 143 5.43 0.21 -14.56
CA ASP A 143 6.65 0.91 -14.25
C ASP A 143 6.97 0.69 -12.76
N ASN A 144 8.06 -0.01 -12.40
CA ASN A 144 9.06 -0.59 -13.31
C ASN A 144 9.05 -2.14 -13.32
N LEU A 145 7.98 -2.80 -12.87
CA LEU A 145 7.91 -4.26 -12.81
C LEU A 145 8.13 -4.93 -14.16
N LEU A 146 7.74 -4.30 -15.26
CA LEU A 146 7.98 -4.84 -16.61
C LEU A 146 9.48 -4.89 -16.91
N SER A 147 10.22 -3.84 -16.56
CA SER A 147 11.69 -3.83 -16.73
C SER A 147 12.37 -4.85 -15.81
N CYS A 148 11.89 -5.00 -14.57
CA CYS A 148 12.39 -6.02 -13.65
C CYS A 148 12.14 -7.44 -14.19
N PHE A 149 10.96 -7.70 -14.74
CA PHE A 149 10.62 -8.98 -15.36
C PHE A 149 11.50 -9.28 -16.57
N ALA A 150 11.64 -8.32 -17.49
CA ALA A 150 12.47 -8.49 -18.68
C ALA A 150 13.94 -8.74 -18.31
N GLY A 151 14.48 -7.97 -17.35
CA GLY A 151 15.83 -8.15 -16.86
C GLY A 151 16.06 -9.50 -16.17
N LEU A 152 15.11 -9.94 -15.34
CA LEU A 152 15.18 -11.25 -14.67
C LEU A 152 15.09 -12.39 -15.69
N SER A 153 14.18 -12.32 -16.67
CA SER A 153 14.08 -13.32 -17.74
C SER A 153 15.38 -13.40 -18.54
N ALA A 154 15.94 -12.25 -18.92
CA ALA A 154 17.21 -12.22 -19.64
C ALA A 154 18.37 -12.80 -18.82
N LEU A 155 18.39 -12.59 -17.50
CA LEU A 155 19.42 -13.17 -16.61
C LEU A 155 19.27 -14.70 -16.48
N ILE A 156 18.03 -15.21 -16.42
CA ILE A 156 17.76 -16.65 -16.36
C ILE A 156 18.16 -17.34 -17.68
N ASP A 157 17.92 -16.67 -18.81
CA ASP A 157 18.24 -17.19 -20.15
C ASP A 157 19.69 -16.94 -20.57
N ALA A 158 20.50 -16.23 -19.75
CA ALA A 158 21.89 -15.95 -20.05
C ALA A 158 22.75 -17.24 -20.02
N ASP A 159 23.76 -17.28 -20.89
CA ASP A 159 24.73 -18.38 -20.91
C ASP A 159 25.64 -18.33 -19.67
N ASP A 160 25.92 -19.47 -19.07
CA ASP A 160 26.79 -19.61 -17.87
C ASP A 160 28.27 -19.28 -18.15
N ALA A 161 28.61 -18.91 -19.39
CA ALA A 161 30.00 -18.64 -19.80
C ALA A 161 30.58 -17.37 -19.18
N GLU A 162 29.76 -16.42 -18.71
CA GLU A 162 30.20 -15.15 -18.15
C GLU A 162 29.40 -14.77 -16.88
N TRP A 163 30.03 -14.00 -15.97
CA TRP A 163 29.36 -13.47 -14.80
C TRP A 163 28.36 -12.41 -15.20
N SER A 164 27.09 -12.63 -14.85
CA SER A 164 26.00 -11.68 -15.10
C SER A 164 25.32 -11.29 -13.80
N MET A 165 24.93 -10.03 -13.68
CA MET A 165 24.22 -9.51 -12.50
C MET A 165 23.10 -8.56 -12.93
N LEU A 166 21.91 -8.76 -12.39
CA LEU A 166 20.81 -7.81 -12.48
C LEU A 166 20.72 -6.98 -11.22
N VAL A 167 20.68 -5.65 -11.37
CA VAL A 167 20.47 -4.73 -10.25
C VAL A 167 19.16 -3.96 -10.51
N ALA A 168 18.16 -4.21 -9.68
CA ALA A 168 16.90 -3.46 -9.69
C ALA A 168 16.95 -2.36 -8.62
N VAL A 169 16.87 -1.10 -9.04
CA VAL A 169 17.03 0.07 -8.19
C VAL A 169 15.79 0.95 -8.28
N SER A 170 15.33 1.45 -7.12
CA SER A 170 14.33 2.51 -7.06
C SER A 170 15.01 3.83 -6.72
N TYR A 171 14.64 4.90 -7.44
CA TYR A 171 15.05 6.27 -7.14
C TYR A 171 13.87 6.98 -6.48
N THR A 172 14.12 7.55 -5.31
CA THR A 172 13.15 8.35 -4.55
C THR A 172 13.59 9.79 -4.45
#